data_12e30a7f2de101f2370bc28f6575ca96
#
_entry.id   12e30a7f2de101f2370bc28f6575ca96
#
_cell.length_a   1.000
_cell.length_b   1.000
_cell.length_c   1.000
_cell.angle_alpha   90.00
_cell.angle_beta   90.00
_cell.angle_gamma   90.00
#
_symmetry.space_group_name_H-M   'P 1'
#
loop_
_entity.id
_entity.type
_entity.pdbx_description
1 polymer ?
#
loop_
_entity_poly.entity_id
_entity_poly.type
_entity_poly.pdbx_seq_one_letter_code
_entity_poly.pdbx_strand_id
1 'polypeptide(L)'
;KFAIIGNPISHSLSPIMHNYWFSKYKINAEYELLEINDNEIKNVMDKIENKELGGINVTLPYKKMVIPFLSKTINDANETHSVNTVMLDTDNNLIGENTDVFGFQAAYLKSIPNQEKKSKKVLIFGAGGVAPSIILALIKSNISDITITNRTYEKSLFLKNNFKNIKVLKWDECSKELNKFDIIINATSL
;
A
#
# COMPACT_ATOMS: atom_id res chain seq x y z
N LYS A 1 7.43 9.60 19.61
CA LYS A 1 7.78 8.33 18.98
C LYS A 1 6.90 8.08 17.77
N PHE A 2 7.41 7.28 16.80
CA PHE A 2 6.68 6.75 15.64
C PHE A 2 6.95 5.25 15.53
N ALA A 3 6.13 4.53 14.78
CA ALA A 3 6.30 3.09 14.62
C ALA A 3 5.80 2.57 13.27
N ILE A 4 6.18 1.34 12.94
CA ILE A 4 5.48 0.53 11.95
C ILE A 4 4.84 -0.66 12.65
N ILE A 5 3.58 -0.96 12.30
CA ILE A 5 2.87 -2.16 12.74
C ILE A 5 2.72 -3.17 11.61
N GLY A 6 2.88 -4.45 11.94
CA GLY A 6 2.74 -5.58 11.01
C GLY A 6 2.89 -6.91 11.74
N ASN A 7 2.66 -8.03 11.01
CA ASN A 7 2.93 -9.37 11.54
C ASN A 7 3.12 -10.38 10.40
N PRO A 8 4.32 -10.96 10.22
CA PRO A 8 5.58 -10.62 10.89
C PRO A 8 6.17 -9.29 10.41
N ILE A 9 6.93 -8.58 11.26
CA ILE A 9 7.48 -7.25 10.94
C ILE A 9 9.01 -7.15 11.15
N SER A 10 9.64 -8.15 11.75
CA SER A 10 11.05 -8.13 12.16
C SER A 10 12.05 -7.78 11.03
N HIS A 11 11.70 -8.05 9.78
CA HIS A 11 12.51 -7.79 8.60
C HIS A 11 12.37 -6.38 8.01
N SER A 12 11.52 -5.51 8.61
CA SER A 12 11.29 -4.16 8.08
C SER A 12 12.50 -3.27 8.27
N LEU A 13 12.90 -2.59 7.20
CA LEU A 13 13.99 -1.61 7.21
C LEU A 13 13.52 -0.19 7.57
N SER A 14 12.22 0.01 7.81
CA SER A 14 11.65 1.32 8.12
C SER A 14 12.32 2.01 9.31
N PRO A 15 12.62 1.34 10.44
CA PRO A 15 13.31 1.99 11.55
C PRO A 15 14.71 2.49 11.17
N ILE A 16 15.47 1.71 10.42
CA ILE A 16 16.82 2.09 9.98
C ILE A 16 16.73 3.37 9.12
N MET A 17 15.80 3.39 8.18
CA MET A 17 15.60 4.51 7.27
C MET A 17 15.13 5.78 8.01
N HIS A 18 14.08 5.68 8.83
CA HIS A 18 13.51 6.84 9.52
C HIS A 18 14.46 7.39 10.59
N ASN A 19 15.11 6.54 11.41
CA ASN A 19 16.04 6.99 12.42
C ASN A 19 17.29 7.62 11.81
N TYR A 20 17.75 7.15 10.63
CA TYR A 20 18.80 7.83 9.86
C TYR A 20 18.36 9.26 9.49
N TRP A 21 17.15 9.47 8.98
CA TRP A 21 16.64 10.79 8.62
C TRP A 21 16.45 11.67 9.85
N PHE A 22 15.91 11.14 10.96
CA PHE A 22 15.78 11.89 12.21
C PHE A 22 17.13 12.40 12.71
N SER A 23 18.15 11.54 12.70
CA SER A 23 19.52 11.92 13.06
C SER A 23 20.08 12.98 12.12
N LYS A 24 20.00 12.75 10.80
CA LYS A 24 20.53 13.64 9.77
C LYS A 24 19.95 15.04 9.84
N TYR A 25 18.65 15.16 10.08
CA TYR A 25 17.95 16.43 10.16
C TYR A 25 17.80 16.96 11.59
N LYS A 26 18.43 16.32 12.58
CA LYS A 26 18.37 16.68 14.01
C LYS A 26 16.95 16.78 14.55
N ILE A 27 16.06 15.89 14.09
CA ILE A 27 14.69 15.75 14.56
C ILE A 27 14.73 14.92 15.84
N ASN A 28 14.20 15.46 16.95
CA ASN A 28 14.07 14.71 18.21
C ASN A 28 12.91 13.71 18.14
N ALA A 29 13.13 12.62 17.47
CA ALA A 29 12.14 11.55 17.28
C ALA A 29 12.81 10.19 17.21
N GLU A 30 12.03 9.14 17.45
CA GLU A 30 12.42 7.74 17.39
C GLU A 30 11.36 6.97 16.60
N TYR A 31 11.81 6.01 15.80
CA TYR A 31 10.95 5.13 15.02
C TYR A 31 11.25 3.67 15.37
N GLU A 32 10.22 2.90 15.74
CA GLU A 32 10.35 1.54 16.25
C GLU A 32 9.50 0.52 15.48
N LEU A 33 9.80 -0.77 15.67
CA LEU A 33 8.98 -1.89 15.20
C LEU A 33 7.98 -2.27 16.29
N LEU A 34 6.72 -2.43 15.92
CA LEU A 34 5.69 -2.99 16.79
C LEU A 34 5.04 -4.19 16.09
N GLU A 35 5.52 -5.39 16.43
CA GLU A 35 4.82 -6.61 16.04
C GLU A 35 3.61 -6.77 16.95
N ILE A 36 2.41 -6.85 16.36
CA ILE A 36 1.15 -6.91 17.10
C ILE A 36 0.27 -8.03 16.58
N ASN A 37 -0.73 -8.42 17.38
CA ASN A 37 -1.83 -9.27 16.95
C ASN A 37 -3.07 -8.42 16.60
N ASP A 38 -4.08 -9.04 15.97
CA ASP A 38 -5.29 -8.37 15.51
C ASP A 38 -6.03 -7.61 16.62
N ASN A 39 -6.08 -8.19 17.82
CA ASN A 39 -6.75 -7.62 18.99
C ASN A 39 -6.00 -6.43 19.62
N GLU A 40 -4.77 -6.18 19.21
CA GLU A 40 -3.94 -5.08 19.73
C GLU A 40 -4.03 -3.81 18.89
N ILE A 41 -4.69 -3.87 17.72
CA ILE A 41 -4.85 -2.71 16.83
C ILE A 41 -5.44 -1.52 17.58
N LYS A 42 -6.53 -1.76 18.34
CA LYS A 42 -7.19 -0.69 19.11
C LYS A 42 -6.22 -0.02 20.10
N ASN A 43 -5.43 -0.79 20.83
CA ASN A 43 -4.46 -0.27 21.78
C ASN A 43 -3.42 0.65 21.11
N VAL A 44 -2.99 0.30 19.88
CA VAL A 44 -2.07 1.17 19.13
C VAL A 44 -2.77 2.46 18.69
N MET A 45 -4.04 2.41 18.28
CA MET A 45 -4.81 3.62 17.95
C MET A 45 -4.96 4.51 19.19
N ASP A 46 -5.30 3.94 20.34
CA ASP A 46 -5.40 4.67 21.61
C ASP A 46 -4.08 5.39 21.96
N LYS A 47 -2.91 4.77 21.69
CA LYS A 47 -1.60 5.41 21.89
C LYS A 47 -1.39 6.63 20.98
N ILE A 48 -1.92 6.63 19.77
CA ILE A 48 -1.85 7.79 18.88
C ILE A 48 -2.78 8.91 19.40
N GLU A 49 -4.00 8.56 19.79
CA GLU A 49 -4.96 9.52 20.35
C GLU A 49 -4.43 10.19 21.63
N ASN A 50 -3.76 9.40 22.49
CA ASN A 50 -3.11 9.90 23.70
C ASN A 50 -1.76 10.61 23.46
N LYS A 51 -1.32 10.71 22.18
CA LYS A 51 -0.04 11.36 21.79
C LYS A 51 1.21 10.68 22.32
N GLU A 52 1.11 9.43 22.73
CA GLU A 52 2.26 8.57 23.07
C GLU A 52 3.03 8.17 21.81
N LEU A 53 2.29 8.00 20.69
CA LEU A 53 2.82 7.89 19.33
C LEU A 53 2.37 9.09 18.51
N GLY A 54 3.28 9.68 17.74
CA GLY A 54 2.98 10.77 16.80
C GLY A 54 2.28 10.30 15.52
N GLY A 55 2.29 8.98 15.28
CA GLY A 55 1.69 8.32 14.14
C GLY A 55 2.38 6.99 13.86
N ILE A 56 1.80 6.21 12.96
CA ILE A 56 2.33 4.90 12.57
C ILE A 56 2.28 4.68 11.08
N ASN A 57 3.20 3.84 10.58
CA ASN A 57 2.99 3.16 9.32
C ASN A 57 2.33 1.79 9.57
N VAL A 58 1.60 1.32 8.58
CA VAL A 58 0.87 0.05 8.63
C VAL A 58 1.28 -0.82 7.45
N THR A 59 1.67 -2.07 7.73
CA THR A 59 1.94 -3.06 6.69
C THR A 59 1.08 -4.31 6.85
N LEU A 60 1.40 -5.38 6.15
CA LEU A 60 0.67 -6.64 6.22
C LEU A 60 0.57 -7.17 7.66
N PRO A 61 -0.61 -7.71 8.03
CA PRO A 61 -1.85 -7.82 7.27
C PRO A 61 -2.81 -6.63 7.48
N TYR A 62 -2.43 -5.59 8.22
CA TYR A 62 -3.30 -4.63 8.90
C TYR A 62 -3.81 -3.46 8.06
N LYS A 63 -3.32 -3.26 6.82
CA LYS A 63 -3.68 -2.09 5.98
C LYS A 63 -5.19 -1.86 5.77
N LYS A 64 -6.00 -2.92 5.83
CA LYS A 64 -7.47 -2.82 5.79
C LYS A 64 -8.09 -2.86 7.17
N MET A 65 -7.46 -3.57 8.08
CA MET A 65 -8.00 -3.82 9.42
C MET A 65 -7.98 -2.58 10.31
N VAL A 66 -7.12 -1.62 10.03
CA VAL A 66 -7.06 -0.35 10.78
C VAL A 66 -8.20 0.61 10.41
N ILE A 67 -8.80 0.47 9.22
CA ILE A 67 -9.81 1.42 8.71
C ILE A 67 -11.00 1.62 9.65
N PRO A 68 -11.59 0.57 10.27
CA PRO A 68 -12.72 0.73 11.20
C PRO A 68 -12.41 1.57 12.46
N PHE A 69 -11.14 1.78 12.78
CA PHE A 69 -10.71 2.57 13.94
C PHE A 69 -10.48 4.05 13.61
N LEU A 70 -10.56 4.42 12.33
CA LEU A 70 -10.27 5.78 11.87
C LEU A 70 -11.54 6.60 11.77
N SER A 71 -11.43 7.89 12.07
CA SER A 71 -12.52 8.85 11.85
C SER A 71 -12.80 9.05 10.36
N LYS A 72 -11.75 9.02 9.54
CA LYS A 72 -11.84 9.09 8.07
C LYS A 72 -10.57 8.60 7.39
N THR A 73 -10.70 8.19 6.15
CA THR A 73 -9.57 8.01 5.23
C THR A 73 -9.44 9.23 4.33
N ILE A 74 -8.22 9.54 3.89
CA ILE A 74 -7.93 10.68 3.03
C ILE A 74 -7.13 10.25 1.79
N ASN A 75 -7.12 11.11 0.77
CA ASN A 75 -6.35 10.93 -0.46
C ASN A 75 -6.57 9.54 -1.10
N ASP A 76 -5.49 8.88 -1.47
CA ASP A 76 -5.51 7.60 -2.17
C ASP A 76 -6.06 6.43 -1.32
N ALA A 77 -6.14 6.58 0.00
CA ALA A 77 -6.76 5.58 0.86
C ALA A 77 -8.26 5.40 0.60
N ASN A 78 -8.94 6.47 0.15
CA ASN A 78 -10.36 6.42 -0.21
C ASN A 78 -10.63 5.49 -1.41
N GLU A 79 -9.74 5.54 -2.41
CA GLU A 79 -9.90 4.77 -3.65
C GLU A 79 -9.34 3.35 -3.51
N THR A 80 -8.26 3.19 -2.73
CA THR A 80 -7.60 1.89 -2.55
C THR A 80 -8.24 1.02 -1.48
N HIS A 81 -9.01 1.63 -0.55
CA HIS A 81 -9.48 0.98 0.68
C HIS A 81 -8.33 0.26 1.41
N SER A 82 -7.18 0.92 1.47
CA SER A 82 -5.94 0.42 2.07
C SER A 82 -5.18 1.59 2.69
N VAL A 83 -4.86 1.47 3.97
CA VAL A 83 -4.17 2.50 4.75
C VAL A 83 -2.78 2.00 5.12
N ASN A 84 -1.74 2.77 4.84
CA ASN A 84 -0.38 2.48 5.26
C ASN A 84 0.22 3.53 6.20
N THR A 85 -0.52 4.60 6.49
CA THR A 85 -0.10 5.66 7.41
C THR A 85 -1.30 6.13 8.22
N VAL A 86 -1.15 6.18 9.55
CA VAL A 86 -2.18 6.67 10.49
C VAL A 86 -1.58 7.76 11.35
N MET A 87 -2.32 8.87 11.50
CA MET A 87 -1.91 10.03 12.29
C MET A 87 -3.13 10.79 12.79
N LEU A 88 -2.92 11.79 13.66
CA LEU A 88 -3.96 12.75 14.01
C LEU A 88 -3.99 13.91 13.00
N ASP A 89 -5.18 14.37 12.67
CA ASP A 89 -5.38 15.64 11.98
C ASP A 89 -5.29 16.84 12.97
N THR A 90 -5.49 18.05 12.45
CA THR A 90 -5.46 19.28 13.26
C THR A 90 -6.53 19.33 14.36
N ASP A 91 -7.61 18.59 14.19
CA ASP A 91 -8.73 18.51 15.13
C ASP A 91 -8.60 17.30 16.09
N ASN A 92 -7.42 16.65 16.11
CA ASN A 92 -7.10 15.42 16.86
C ASN A 92 -7.98 14.22 16.49
N ASN A 93 -8.45 14.10 15.25
CA ASN A 93 -9.12 12.90 14.76
C ASN A 93 -8.10 11.95 14.15
N LEU A 94 -8.25 10.64 14.38
CA LEU A 94 -7.48 9.62 13.69
C LEU A 94 -7.81 9.59 12.21
N ILE A 95 -6.82 9.82 11.36
CA ILE A 95 -6.95 9.76 9.91
C ILE A 95 -6.00 8.75 9.31
N GLY A 96 -6.42 8.12 8.23
CA GLY A 96 -5.63 7.16 7.47
C GLY A 96 -5.35 7.59 6.05
N GLU A 97 -4.11 7.41 5.62
CA GLU A 97 -3.63 7.75 4.27
C GLU A 97 -2.96 6.55 3.60
N ASN A 98 -2.89 6.59 2.27
CA ASN A 98 -2.12 5.64 1.48
C ASN A 98 -1.05 6.35 0.66
N THR A 99 0.19 6.19 1.07
CA THR A 99 1.36 6.76 0.37
C THR A 99 2.01 5.78 -0.62
N ASP A 100 1.55 4.52 -0.69
CA ASP A 100 2.09 3.51 -1.62
C ASP A 100 1.85 3.92 -3.07
N VAL A 101 0.72 4.56 -3.37
CA VAL A 101 0.37 5.03 -4.73
C VAL A 101 1.42 6.01 -5.22
N PHE A 102 1.67 7.05 -4.46
CA PHE A 102 2.69 8.05 -4.77
C PHE A 102 4.08 7.41 -4.84
N GLY A 103 4.42 6.56 -3.88
CA GLY A 103 5.71 5.87 -3.83
C GLY A 103 5.98 5.06 -5.10
N PHE A 104 4.98 4.28 -5.55
CA PHE A 104 5.10 3.49 -6.76
C PHE A 104 5.22 4.37 -8.01
N GLN A 105 4.44 5.44 -8.10
CA GLN A 105 4.53 6.39 -9.21
C GLN A 105 5.92 7.05 -9.28
N ALA A 106 6.43 7.51 -8.15
CA ALA A 106 7.70 8.20 -8.07
C ALA A 106 8.90 7.30 -8.36
N ALA A 107 8.86 6.05 -7.87
CA ALA A 107 9.96 5.11 -8.01
C ALA A 107 10.04 4.45 -9.41
N TYR A 108 8.90 4.12 -10.00
CA TYR A 108 8.86 3.28 -11.19
C TYR A 108 8.23 3.95 -12.41
N LEU A 109 7.11 4.64 -12.26
CA LEU A 109 6.37 5.15 -13.42
C LEU A 109 6.89 6.48 -13.98
N LYS A 110 7.72 7.19 -13.22
CA LYS A 110 8.35 8.44 -13.68
C LYS A 110 9.34 8.22 -14.84
N SER A 111 9.97 7.05 -14.92
CA SER A 111 10.94 6.71 -15.97
C SER A 111 10.28 6.38 -17.32
N ILE A 112 8.97 6.12 -17.33
CA ILE A 112 8.24 5.81 -18.58
C ILE A 112 7.78 7.13 -19.20
N PRO A 113 8.16 7.42 -20.47
CA PRO A 113 7.70 8.61 -21.16
C PRO A 113 6.15 8.67 -21.23
N ASN A 114 5.57 9.85 -21.00
CA ASN A 114 4.11 9.99 -20.91
C ASN A 114 3.37 9.56 -22.18
N GLN A 115 3.97 9.79 -23.36
CA GLN A 115 3.40 9.36 -24.63
C GLN A 115 3.32 7.84 -24.79
N GLU A 116 4.18 7.09 -24.11
CA GLU A 116 4.22 5.64 -24.19
C GLU A 116 3.29 4.95 -23.18
N LYS A 117 2.93 5.63 -22.09
CA LYS A 117 2.16 5.03 -20.99
C LYS A 117 0.83 4.43 -21.45
N LYS A 118 0.10 5.13 -22.34
CA LYS A 118 -1.22 4.68 -22.80
C LYS A 118 -1.20 3.34 -23.57
N SER A 119 -0.08 3.01 -24.22
CA SER A 119 0.07 1.79 -25.00
C SER A 119 0.58 0.61 -24.18
N LYS A 120 1.06 0.82 -22.95
CA LYS A 120 1.64 -0.24 -22.13
C LYS A 120 0.58 -1.18 -21.60
N LYS A 121 0.84 -2.48 -21.77
CA LYS A 121 0.07 -3.58 -21.18
C LYS A 121 0.77 -4.09 -19.94
N VAL A 122 0.08 -4.09 -18.82
CA VAL A 122 0.64 -4.44 -17.51
C VAL A 122 0.01 -5.70 -16.96
N LEU A 123 0.84 -6.64 -16.50
CA LEU A 123 0.42 -7.80 -15.72
C LEU A 123 0.88 -7.64 -14.28
N ILE A 124 -0.05 -7.76 -13.34
CA ILE A 124 0.22 -7.74 -11.90
C ILE A 124 0.03 -9.15 -11.35
N PHE A 125 1.07 -9.69 -10.74
CA PHE A 125 1.00 -10.92 -9.96
C PHE A 125 0.72 -10.60 -8.51
N GLY A 126 -0.40 -11.09 -7.98
CA GLY A 126 -0.81 -10.89 -6.58
C GLY A 126 -1.94 -9.88 -6.41
N ALA A 127 -2.92 -10.26 -5.60
CA ALA A 127 -4.09 -9.45 -5.23
C ALA A 127 -4.10 -9.18 -3.71
N GLY A 128 -2.92 -8.90 -3.15
CA GLY A 128 -2.72 -8.60 -1.72
C GLY A 128 -2.93 -7.13 -1.38
N GLY A 129 -2.46 -6.73 -0.20
CA GLY A 129 -2.69 -5.39 0.36
C GLY A 129 -2.10 -4.23 -0.44
N VAL A 130 -1.05 -4.46 -1.25
CA VAL A 130 -0.42 -3.42 -2.08
C VAL A 130 -1.03 -3.32 -3.48
N ALA A 131 -1.70 -4.38 -3.97
CA ALA A 131 -2.23 -4.43 -5.32
C ALA A 131 -3.20 -3.27 -5.66
N PRO A 132 -4.13 -2.86 -4.78
CA PRO A 132 -4.98 -1.70 -5.03
C PRO A 132 -4.18 -0.42 -5.28
N SER A 133 -3.10 -0.20 -4.53
CA SER A 133 -2.24 0.99 -4.67
C SER A 133 -1.49 0.98 -5.99
N ILE A 134 -0.98 -0.17 -6.43
CA ILE A 134 -0.32 -0.33 -7.73
C ILE A 134 -1.31 -0.06 -8.87
N ILE A 135 -2.52 -0.64 -8.81
CA ILE A 135 -3.57 -0.44 -9.81
C ILE A 135 -3.91 1.06 -9.92
N LEU A 136 -4.17 1.71 -8.79
CA LEU A 136 -4.51 3.13 -8.76
C LEU A 136 -3.35 4.00 -9.30
N ALA A 137 -2.12 3.69 -8.95
CA ALA A 137 -0.92 4.39 -9.44
C ALA A 137 -0.80 4.29 -10.98
N LEU A 138 -1.06 3.11 -11.55
CA LEU A 138 -1.06 2.89 -13.00
C LEU A 138 -2.16 3.72 -13.67
N ILE A 139 -3.39 3.67 -13.15
CA ILE A 139 -4.53 4.44 -13.68
C ILE A 139 -4.23 5.95 -13.63
N LYS A 140 -3.77 6.47 -12.49
CA LYS A 140 -3.38 7.89 -12.33
C LYS A 140 -2.21 8.30 -13.23
N SER A 141 -1.44 7.32 -13.72
CA SER A 141 -0.34 7.54 -14.66
C SER A 141 -0.74 7.31 -16.13
N ASN A 142 -2.04 7.22 -16.43
CA ASN A 142 -2.60 6.98 -17.76
C ASN A 142 -2.24 5.61 -18.37
N ILE A 143 -1.97 4.60 -17.56
CA ILE A 143 -1.84 3.21 -17.98
C ILE A 143 -3.17 2.51 -17.68
N SER A 144 -3.90 2.11 -18.71
CA SER A 144 -5.26 1.57 -18.56
C SER A 144 -5.41 0.09 -18.93
N ASP A 145 -4.46 -0.48 -19.68
CA ASP A 145 -4.48 -1.92 -20.01
C ASP A 145 -3.79 -2.72 -18.89
N ILE A 146 -4.55 -2.94 -17.82
CA ILE A 146 -4.07 -3.60 -16.60
C ILE A 146 -4.74 -4.96 -16.48
N THR A 147 -3.94 -6.00 -16.36
CA THR A 147 -4.38 -7.36 -16.08
C THR A 147 -3.83 -7.78 -14.72
N ILE A 148 -4.66 -8.40 -13.90
CA ILE A 148 -4.24 -8.97 -12.61
C ILE A 148 -4.43 -10.47 -12.59
N THR A 149 -3.51 -11.16 -11.95
CA THR A 149 -3.61 -12.57 -11.67
C THR A 149 -3.25 -12.86 -10.21
N ASN A 150 -3.90 -13.85 -9.62
CA ASN A 150 -3.58 -14.30 -8.27
C ASN A 150 -3.90 -15.79 -8.12
N ARG A 151 -3.12 -16.50 -7.32
CA ARG A 151 -3.34 -17.93 -7.04
C ARG A 151 -4.76 -18.20 -6.52
N THR A 152 -5.29 -17.34 -5.65
CA THR A 152 -6.71 -17.32 -5.26
C THR A 152 -7.46 -16.39 -6.21
N TYR A 153 -8.15 -16.95 -7.19
CA TYR A 153 -8.81 -16.23 -8.28
C TYR A 153 -9.84 -15.19 -7.79
N GLU A 154 -10.57 -15.54 -6.74
CA GLU A 154 -11.61 -14.70 -6.14
C GLU A 154 -11.08 -13.36 -5.64
N LYS A 155 -9.83 -13.31 -5.17
CA LYS A 155 -9.18 -12.04 -4.77
C LYS A 155 -8.97 -11.11 -5.96
N SER A 156 -8.64 -11.66 -7.14
CA SER A 156 -8.53 -10.86 -8.37
C SER A 156 -9.89 -10.35 -8.84
N LEU A 157 -10.94 -11.16 -8.74
CA LEU A 157 -12.31 -10.74 -9.05
C LEU A 157 -12.80 -9.63 -8.10
N PHE A 158 -12.47 -9.74 -6.82
CA PHE A 158 -12.80 -8.68 -5.86
C PHE A 158 -12.16 -7.34 -6.26
N LEU A 159 -10.90 -7.35 -6.68
CA LEU A 159 -10.23 -6.12 -7.15
C LEU A 159 -10.86 -5.62 -8.45
N LYS A 160 -11.27 -6.49 -9.37
CA LYS A 160 -11.98 -6.09 -10.59
C LYS A 160 -13.31 -5.38 -10.29
N ASN A 161 -14.02 -5.77 -9.24
CA ASN A 161 -15.25 -5.09 -8.85
C ASN A 161 -15.00 -3.67 -8.35
N ASN A 162 -13.87 -3.42 -7.69
CA ASN A 162 -13.47 -2.11 -7.21
C ASN A 162 -12.85 -1.24 -8.33
N PHE A 163 -12.12 -1.86 -9.25
CA PHE A 163 -11.45 -1.21 -10.38
C PHE A 163 -12.02 -1.76 -11.69
N LYS A 164 -13.17 -1.23 -12.13
CA LYS A 164 -13.98 -1.77 -13.25
C LYS A 164 -13.23 -2.01 -14.57
N ASN A 165 -12.15 -1.27 -14.81
CA ASN A 165 -11.43 -1.30 -16.08
C ASN A 165 -10.25 -2.30 -16.11
N ILE A 166 -10.01 -3.08 -15.04
CA ILE A 166 -8.96 -4.09 -15.06
C ILE A 166 -9.46 -5.44 -15.58
N LYS A 167 -8.57 -6.21 -16.15
CA LYS A 167 -8.77 -7.57 -16.63
C LYS A 167 -8.28 -8.55 -15.58
N VAL A 168 -8.88 -9.74 -15.53
CA VAL A 168 -8.40 -10.83 -14.68
C VAL A 168 -7.97 -11.99 -15.56
N LEU A 169 -6.78 -12.51 -15.29
CA LEU A 169 -6.22 -13.69 -15.94
C LEU A 169 -6.12 -14.81 -14.92
N LYS A 170 -6.47 -16.03 -15.31
CA LYS A 170 -6.29 -17.20 -14.45
C LYS A 170 -4.81 -17.51 -14.25
N TRP A 171 -4.47 -17.97 -13.05
CA TRP A 171 -3.09 -18.23 -12.66
C TRP A 171 -2.37 -19.23 -13.58
N ASP A 172 -3.04 -20.32 -13.94
CA ASP A 172 -2.55 -21.39 -14.80
C ASP A 172 -2.40 -21.00 -16.29
N GLU A 173 -3.05 -19.91 -16.70
CA GLU A 173 -2.96 -19.38 -18.06
C GLU A 173 -1.80 -18.37 -18.23
N CYS A 174 -1.24 -17.85 -17.13
CA CYS A 174 -0.26 -16.77 -17.16
C CYS A 174 0.97 -17.08 -17.98
N SER A 175 1.53 -18.29 -17.87
CA SER A 175 2.77 -18.65 -18.59
C SER A 175 2.65 -18.55 -20.11
N LYS A 176 1.45 -18.74 -20.65
CA LYS A 176 1.15 -18.66 -22.08
C LYS A 176 0.94 -17.24 -22.58
N GLU A 177 0.69 -16.30 -21.66
CA GLU A 177 0.27 -14.94 -21.97
C GLU A 177 1.37 -13.89 -21.69
N LEU A 178 2.47 -14.28 -21.02
CA LEU A 178 3.52 -13.35 -20.55
C LEU A 178 4.08 -12.45 -21.64
N ASN A 179 4.24 -12.97 -22.85
CA ASN A 179 4.79 -12.24 -24.00
C ASN A 179 3.87 -11.13 -24.54
N LYS A 180 2.62 -11.04 -24.04
CA LYS A 180 1.66 -10.02 -24.44
C LYS A 180 1.76 -8.75 -23.58
N PHE A 181 2.57 -8.76 -22.54
CA PHE A 181 2.71 -7.65 -21.59
C PHE A 181 4.05 -6.94 -21.72
N ASP A 182 4.02 -5.62 -21.63
CA ASP A 182 5.21 -4.76 -21.66
C ASP A 182 5.84 -4.63 -20.27
N ILE A 183 5.01 -4.73 -19.23
CA ILE A 183 5.41 -4.55 -17.83
C ILE A 183 4.84 -5.70 -17.00
N ILE A 184 5.68 -6.31 -16.21
CA ILE A 184 5.29 -7.34 -15.25
C ILE A 184 5.64 -6.85 -13.84
N ILE A 185 4.65 -6.87 -12.95
CA ILE A 185 4.79 -6.41 -11.56
C ILE A 185 4.52 -7.57 -10.62
N ASN A 186 5.50 -7.90 -9.78
CA ASN A 186 5.30 -8.84 -8.69
C ASN A 186 4.84 -8.10 -7.42
N ALA A 187 3.57 -8.29 -7.05
CA ALA A 187 2.95 -7.78 -5.83
C ALA A 187 2.60 -8.92 -4.84
N THR A 188 3.27 -10.06 -4.97
CA THR A 188 3.15 -11.17 -4.02
C THR A 188 4.12 -11.00 -2.85
N SER A 189 3.90 -11.75 -1.78
CA SER A 189 4.81 -11.84 -0.61
C SER A 189 5.85 -12.96 -0.73
N LEU A 190 6.02 -13.53 -1.91
CA LEU A 190 6.97 -14.62 -2.21
C LEU A 190 8.28 -14.08 -2.77
#